data_4275b7192cb028275bcaa28fac682472
#
_entry.id   4275b7192cb028275bcaa28fac682472
#
_cell.length_a   1.000
_cell.length_b   1.000
_cell.length_c   1.000
_cell.angle_alpha   90.00
_cell.angle_beta   90.00
_cell.angle_gamma   90.00
#
_symmetry.space_group_name_H-M   'P 1'
#
loop_
_entity.id
_entity.type
_entity.pdbx_description
1 polymer ?
#
loop_
_entity_poly.entity_id
_entity_poly.type
_entity_poly.pdbx_seq_one_letter_code
_entity_poly.pdbx_strand_id
1 'polypeptide(L)'
;MLLTFNLTCTMALMNTTVTPPFSALTPDFVLNALDSVGLHSDGRLLALNSYENRVYQIGMDEGLPLVAKFYRPQRWSNEAILEEHAFVLELVEREIPVVPPLLIDGMTLHEFNGFRFAVFSKHGGRAPELDRPDVLEWMGRFIGRIHAVGALQQFKDRPTLDIASFGEEPRDYLLANNFIPMELEETYRGVVAQALDGVRRGFERAGSVKNLRLHGDCHVGNVLWTDDGPHFVDFDDSRMGPAVQDLWMLLSGERAEMTRQLADLLAGYEDFYDFDPRELQLIEALRTLRLIHYSAWIARRWHDPAFPVAFPWFNTQRYWQDRILELREQIALMDEPPLWMA
;
A
#
# COMPACT_ATOMS: atom_id res chain seq x y z
N MET A 1 49.00 -15.33 -50.02
CA MET A 1 47.87 -16.22 -49.78
C MET A 1 47.47 -16.01 -48.32
N LEU A 2 46.62 -15.02 -48.10
CA LEU A 2 46.16 -14.59 -46.75
C LEU A 2 44.72 -15.10 -46.60
N LEU A 3 44.52 -15.99 -45.64
CA LEU A 3 43.19 -16.51 -45.24
C LEU A 3 42.64 -15.58 -44.14
N THR A 4 41.60 -14.83 -44.49
CA THR A 4 40.77 -14.06 -43.55
C THR A 4 39.67 -14.98 -42.99
N PHE A 5 39.74 -15.25 -41.70
CA PHE A 5 38.63 -15.88 -40.94
C PHE A 5 37.65 -14.79 -40.48
N ASN A 6 36.46 -14.81 -41.06
CA ASN A 6 35.30 -14.06 -40.56
C ASN A 6 34.64 -14.89 -39.46
N LEU A 7 34.79 -14.47 -38.19
CA LEU A 7 33.95 -14.93 -37.08
C LEU A 7 32.72 -14.02 -37.00
N THR A 8 31.62 -14.46 -37.57
CA THR A 8 30.29 -13.91 -37.26
C THR A 8 29.80 -14.49 -35.93
N CYS A 9 29.95 -13.70 -34.88
CA CYS A 9 29.34 -13.99 -33.55
C CYS A 9 27.86 -13.59 -33.60
N THR A 10 27.00 -14.57 -33.85
CA THR A 10 25.53 -14.37 -33.76
C THR A 10 25.17 -14.39 -32.28
N MET A 11 25.03 -13.20 -31.67
CA MET A 11 24.36 -13.07 -30.39
C MET A 11 22.86 -13.39 -30.54
N ALA A 12 22.48 -14.60 -30.18
CA ALA A 12 21.07 -14.93 -30.00
C ALA A 12 20.58 -14.15 -28.74
N LEU A 13 19.88 -13.05 -28.99
CA LEU A 13 19.04 -12.40 -27.97
C LEU A 13 17.95 -13.40 -27.59
N MET A 14 18.15 -14.10 -26.47
CA MET A 14 17.06 -14.81 -25.82
C MET A 14 16.07 -13.75 -25.31
N ASN A 15 15.06 -13.43 -26.13
CA ASN A 15 13.84 -12.78 -25.69
C ASN A 15 13.12 -13.77 -24.76
N THR A 16 13.45 -13.76 -23.48
CA THR A 16 12.58 -14.31 -22.46
C THR A 16 11.37 -13.40 -22.38
N THR A 17 10.31 -13.73 -23.11
CA THR A 17 9.01 -13.09 -22.95
C THR A 17 8.54 -13.39 -21.51
N VAL A 18 8.71 -12.40 -20.62
CA VAL A 18 8.18 -12.49 -19.25
C VAL A 18 6.67 -12.54 -19.37
N THR A 19 6.08 -13.69 -19.04
CA THR A 19 4.62 -13.85 -19.03
C THR A 19 4.03 -12.90 -17.99
N PRO A 20 3.03 -12.08 -18.36
CA PRO A 20 2.41 -11.17 -17.39
C PRO A 20 1.85 -11.94 -16.17
N PRO A 21 2.00 -11.42 -14.95
CA PRO A 21 1.74 -12.17 -13.71
C PRO A 21 0.30 -12.69 -13.58
N PHE A 22 -0.66 -12.07 -14.27
CA PHE A 22 -2.07 -12.43 -14.21
C PHE A 22 -2.64 -12.86 -15.58
N SER A 23 -1.81 -13.24 -16.53
CA SER A 23 -2.25 -13.59 -17.91
C SER A 23 -3.20 -14.78 -17.97
N ALA A 24 -3.11 -15.72 -17.02
CA ALA A 24 -3.98 -16.89 -16.94
C ALA A 24 -5.29 -16.62 -16.16
N LEU A 25 -5.44 -15.45 -15.52
CA LEU A 25 -6.60 -15.14 -14.69
C LEU A 25 -7.78 -14.66 -15.54
N THR A 26 -8.36 -15.58 -16.30
CA THR A 26 -9.57 -15.34 -17.11
C THR A 26 -10.83 -15.37 -16.23
N PRO A 27 -11.99 -14.85 -16.71
CA PRO A 27 -13.27 -14.99 -16.00
C PRO A 27 -13.58 -16.42 -15.58
N ASP A 28 -13.42 -17.39 -16.49
CA ASP A 28 -13.67 -18.81 -16.20
C ASP A 28 -12.70 -19.35 -15.13
N PHE A 29 -11.43 -18.89 -15.15
CA PHE A 29 -10.47 -19.26 -14.12
C PHE A 29 -10.92 -18.79 -12.73
N VAL A 30 -11.39 -17.53 -12.62
CA VAL A 30 -11.89 -16.97 -11.36
C VAL A 30 -13.07 -17.74 -10.83
N LEU A 31 -14.05 -18.07 -11.69
CA LEU A 31 -15.23 -18.83 -11.30
C LEU A 31 -14.87 -20.26 -10.86
N ASN A 32 -14.00 -20.95 -11.62
CA ASN A 32 -13.52 -22.29 -11.26
C ASN A 32 -12.72 -22.30 -9.94
N ALA A 33 -12.00 -21.22 -9.64
CA ALA A 33 -11.29 -21.08 -8.36
C ALA A 33 -12.27 -21.03 -7.18
N LEU A 34 -13.39 -20.33 -7.32
CA LEU A 34 -14.45 -20.33 -6.29
C LEU A 34 -15.15 -21.69 -6.18
N ASP A 35 -15.48 -22.31 -7.30
CA ASP A 35 -16.08 -23.64 -7.32
C ASP A 35 -15.18 -24.68 -6.60
N SER A 36 -13.85 -24.54 -6.72
CA SER A 36 -12.89 -25.44 -6.07
C SER A 36 -12.94 -25.40 -4.54
N VAL A 37 -13.51 -24.34 -3.97
CA VAL A 37 -13.73 -24.18 -2.51
C VAL A 37 -15.22 -24.23 -2.12
N GLY A 38 -16.06 -24.75 -3.01
CA GLY A 38 -17.48 -24.97 -2.74
C GLY A 38 -18.36 -23.71 -2.83
N LEU A 39 -17.89 -22.63 -3.45
CA LEU A 39 -18.63 -21.39 -3.65
C LEU A 39 -19.16 -21.31 -5.09
N HIS A 40 -20.45 -21.51 -5.28
CA HIS A 40 -21.09 -21.53 -6.59
C HIS A 40 -21.60 -20.15 -7.01
N SER A 41 -21.12 -19.67 -8.16
CA SER A 41 -21.47 -18.36 -8.70
C SER A 41 -22.58 -18.42 -9.72
N ASP A 42 -23.37 -17.34 -9.82
CA ASP A 42 -24.39 -17.15 -10.87
C ASP A 42 -23.79 -16.67 -12.20
N GLY A 43 -22.46 -16.64 -12.33
CA GLY A 43 -21.74 -16.20 -13.52
C GLY A 43 -21.50 -14.70 -13.62
N ARG A 44 -22.07 -13.87 -12.74
CA ARG A 44 -21.81 -12.42 -12.73
C ARG A 44 -20.45 -12.13 -12.09
N LEU A 45 -19.58 -11.52 -12.88
CA LEU A 45 -18.22 -11.16 -12.49
C LEU A 45 -17.96 -9.68 -12.82
N LEU A 46 -17.51 -8.91 -11.84
CA LEU A 46 -17.09 -7.52 -12.01
C LEU A 46 -15.68 -7.33 -11.47
N ALA A 47 -14.74 -6.96 -12.32
CA ALA A 47 -13.40 -6.56 -11.88
C ALA A 47 -13.48 -5.24 -11.10
N LEU A 48 -12.91 -5.22 -9.91
CA LEU A 48 -12.80 -4.01 -9.08
C LEU A 48 -11.44 -3.33 -9.33
N ASN A 49 -11.38 -2.01 -9.04
CA ASN A 49 -10.13 -1.26 -9.16
C ASN A 49 -9.10 -1.78 -8.15
N SER A 50 -8.15 -2.53 -8.66
CA SER A 50 -6.99 -3.01 -7.91
C SER A 50 -5.83 -3.22 -8.87
N TYR A 51 -4.69 -2.62 -8.59
CA TYR A 51 -3.51 -2.69 -9.44
C TYR A 51 -2.47 -3.70 -8.95
N GLU A 52 -2.34 -3.81 -7.63
CA GLU A 52 -1.39 -4.74 -7.03
C GLU A 52 -1.85 -6.18 -7.16
N ASN A 53 -3.05 -6.45 -6.74
CA ASN A 53 -3.72 -7.74 -6.83
C ASN A 53 -4.74 -7.73 -7.97
N ARG A 54 -5.52 -8.79 -8.12
CA ARG A 54 -6.73 -8.76 -8.94
C ARG A 54 -7.92 -9.07 -8.04
N VAL A 55 -8.85 -8.14 -8.02
CA VAL A 55 -10.01 -8.21 -7.13
C VAL A 55 -11.29 -8.22 -7.97
N TYR A 56 -12.15 -9.17 -7.67
CA TYR A 56 -13.40 -9.38 -8.38
C TYR A 56 -14.57 -9.44 -7.41
N GLN A 57 -15.65 -8.72 -7.74
CA GLN A 57 -16.94 -8.96 -7.14
C GLN A 57 -17.65 -10.05 -7.95
N ILE A 58 -18.22 -11.03 -7.25
CA ILE A 58 -18.82 -12.21 -7.85
C ILE A 58 -20.25 -12.37 -7.34
N GLY A 59 -21.19 -12.51 -8.26
CA GLY A 59 -22.57 -12.88 -7.94
C GLY A 59 -22.62 -14.35 -7.52
N MET A 60 -23.37 -14.66 -6.47
CA MET A 60 -23.54 -16.02 -5.98
C MET A 60 -24.91 -16.55 -6.38
N ASP A 61 -25.04 -17.88 -6.60
CA ASP A 61 -26.33 -18.56 -6.84
C ASP A 61 -27.25 -18.35 -5.67
N GLU A 62 -26.74 -18.39 -4.45
CA GLU A 62 -27.46 -18.12 -3.22
C GLU A 62 -26.73 -17.09 -2.38
N GLY A 63 -27.47 -16.16 -1.76
CA GLY A 63 -26.93 -15.18 -0.82
C GLY A 63 -26.44 -13.88 -1.47
N LEU A 64 -25.56 -13.17 -0.76
CA LEU A 64 -25.03 -11.89 -1.19
C LEU A 64 -23.76 -12.08 -2.05
N PRO A 65 -23.45 -11.11 -2.92
CA PRO A 65 -22.20 -11.14 -3.68
C PRO A 65 -20.97 -11.21 -2.75
N LEU A 66 -19.95 -11.91 -3.22
CA LEU A 66 -18.64 -12.03 -2.56
C LEU A 66 -17.57 -11.23 -3.32
N VAL A 67 -16.45 -11.02 -2.67
CA VAL A 67 -15.25 -10.42 -3.27
C VAL A 67 -14.10 -11.42 -3.18
N ALA A 68 -13.53 -11.79 -4.33
CA ALA A 68 -12.33 -12.63 -4.39
C ALA A 68 -11.11 -11.77 -4.71
N LYS A 69 -10.06 -11.86 -3.88
CA LYS A 69 -8.77 -11.21 -4.04
C LYS A 69 -7.73 -12.24 -4.42
N PHE A 70 -7.20 -12.14 -5.64
CA PHE A 70 -6.09 -12.96 -6.13
C PHE A 70 -4.78 -12.21 -5.90
N TYR A 71 -3.91 -12.79 -5.10
CA TYR A 71 -2.64 -12.18 -4.71
C TYR A 71 -1.64 -12.17 -5.86
N ARG A 72 -0.91 -11.06 -6.00
CA ARG A 72 0.19 -10.98 -6.97
C ARG A 72 1.23 -12.08 -6.69
N PRO A 73 1.58 -12.89 -7.69
CA PRO A 73 2.64 -13.87 -7.54
C PRO A 73 3.95 -13.23 -7.05
N GLN A 74 4.64 -13.90 -6.13
CA GLN A 74 5.95 -13.51 -5.61
C GLN A 74 6.02 -12.20 -4.80
N ARG A 75 4.89 -11.53 -4.53
CA ARG A 75 4.90 -10.35 -3.66
C ARG A 75 5.06 -10.74 -2.18
N TRP A 76 4.18 -11.58 -1.70
CA TRP A 76 4.17 -12.04 -0.31
C TRP A 76 4.35 -13.56 -0.24
N SER A 77 4.94 -14.07 0.84
CA SER A 77 4.88 -15.48 1.18
C SER A 77 3.49 -15.88 1.69
N ASN A 78 3.19 -17.16 1.81
CA ASN A 78 1.94 -17.62 2.42
C ASN A 78 1.87 -17.21 3.88
N GLU A 79 2.99 -17.28 4.60
CA GLU A 79 3.11 -16.89 6.01
C GLU A 79 2.78 -15.41 6.19
N ALA A 80 3.31 -14.52 5.32
CA ALA A 80 3.02 -13.09 5.37
C ALA A 80 1.54 -12.77 5.08
N ILE A 81 0.88 -13.50 4.15
CA ILE A 81 -0.56 -13.34 3.87
C ILE A 81 -1.38 -13.83 5.07
N LEU A 82 -1.02 -14.97 5.64
CA LEU A 82 -1.72 -15.52 6.80
C LEU A 82 -1.54 -14.67 8.06
N GLU A 83 -0.41 -13.98 8.24
CA GLU A 83 -0.24 -12.98 9.30
C GLU A 83 -1.18 -11.77 9.13
N GLU A 84 -1.39 -11.27 7.89
CA GLU A 84 -2.41 -10.25 7.61
C GLU A 84 -3.79 -10.76 8.01
N HIS A 85 -4.17 -11.96 7.53
CA HIS A 85 -5.48 -12.55 7.82
C HIS A 85 -5.70 -12.72 9.33
N ALA A 86 -4.69 -13.22 10.04
CA ALA A 86 -4.75 -13.40 11.49
C ALA A 86 -4.93 -12.05 12.22
N PHE A 87 -4.24 -11.01 11.78
CA PHE A 87 -4.38 -9.68 12.34
C PHE A 87 -5.80 -9.12 12.13
N VAL A 88 -6.33 -9.23 10.91
CA VAL A 88 -7.70 -8.78 10.62
C VAL A 88 -8.74 -9.58 11.42
N LEU A 89 -8.58 -10.89 11.58
CA LEU A 89 -9.47 -11.71 12.40
C LEU A 89 -9.40 -11.32 13.88
N GLU A 90 -8.19 -11.02 14.41
CA GLU A 90 -8.02 -10.50 15.77
C GLU A 90 -8.74 -9.15 15.98
N LEU A 91 -8.76 -8.28 14.95
CA LEU A 91 -9.51 -7.03 14.98
C LEU A 91 -11.02 -7.28 15.05
N VAL A 92 -11.55 -8.23 14.28
CA VAL A 92 -12.96 -8.63 14.32
C VAL A 92 -13.38 -9.18 15.68
N GLU A 93 -12.55 -10.05 16.28
CA GLU A 93 -12.80 -10.59 17.64
C GLU A 93 -12.94 -9.49 18.70
N ARG A 94 -12.38 -8.29 18.44
CA ARG A 94 -12.46 -7.10 19.30
C ARG A 94 -13.49 -6.09 18.82
N GLU A 95 -14.42 -6.52 17.95
CA GLU A 95 -15.50 -5.70 17.42
C GLU A 95 -15.02 -4.42 16.71
N ILE A 96 -13.84 -4.49 16.05
CA ILE A 96 -13.34 -3.41 15.20
C ILE A 96 -13.91 -3.62 13.78
N PRO A 97 -14.48 -2.58 13.15
CA PRO A 97 -15.17 -2.71 11.87
C PRO A 97 -14.15 -2.84 10.71
N VAL A 98 -13.70 -4.04 10.47
CA VAL A 98 -12.84 -4.45 9.36
C VAL A 98 -13.53 -5.53 8.55
N VAL A 99 -13.13 -5.73 7.30
CA VAL A 99 -13.67 -6.79 6.45
C VAL A 99 -12.70 -7.97 6.42
N PRO A 100 -12.97 -9.05 7.18
CA PRO A 100 -12.08 -10.20 7.25
C PRO A 100 -12.23 -11.12 6.04
N PRO A 101 -11.19 -11.92 5.72
CA PRO A 101 -11.34 -13.03 4.82
C PRO A 101 -12.29 -14.08 5.42
N LEU A 102 -13.07 -14.71 4.56
CA LEU A 102 -13.98 -15.80 4.95
C LEU A 102 -13.18 -17.05 5.31
N LEU A 103 -13.61 -17.72 6.37
CA LEU A 103 -13.09 -19.01 6.77
C LEU A 103 -13.88 -20.10 6.01
N ILE A 104 -13.24 -20.77 5.04
CA ILE A 104 -13.83 -21.83 4.24
C ILE A 104 -13.03 -23.10 4.54
N ASP A 105 -13.68 -24.15 5.02
CA ASP A 105 -13.05 -25.40 5.47
C ASP A 105 -11.86 -25.19 6.43
N GLY A 106 -11.96 -24.19 7.31
CA GLY A 106 -10.92 -23.86 8.28
C GLY A 106 -9.74 -23.06 7.73
N MET A 107 -9.80 -22.60 6.48
CA MET A 107 -8.75 -21.81 5.81
C MET A 107 -9.25 -20.46 5.33
N THR A 108 -8.39 -19.46 5.35
CA THR A 108 -8.64 -18.11 4.81
C THR A 108 -7.87 -17.83 3.53
N LEU A 109 -6.80 -18.60 3.28
CA LEU A 109 -5.99 -18.52 2.07
C LEU A 109 -6.14 -19.81 1.28
N HIS A 110 -6.50 -19.69 0.01
CA HIS A 110 -6.74 -20.80 -0.91
C HIS A 110 -5.78 -20.71 -2.10
N GLU A 111 -5.60 -21.83 -2.79
CA GLU A 111 -4.81 -21.89 -4.01
C GLU A 111 -5.57 -22.66 -5.10
N PHE A 112 -5.56 -22.11 -6.31
CA PHE A 112 -6.09 -22.76 -7.49
C PHE A 112 -5.13 -22.58 -8.66
N ASN A 113 -4.63 -23.68 -9.20
CA ASN A 113 -3.70 -23.70 -10.36
C ASN A 113 -2.55 -22.68 -10.26
N GLY A 114 -1.91 -22.57 -9.09
CA GLY A 114 -0.77 -21.72 -8.82
C GLY A 114 -1.11 -20.27 -8.45
N PHE A 115 -2.39 -19.89 -8.40
CA PHE A 115 -2.82 -18.59 -7.89
C PHE A 115 -3.39 -18.73 -6.47
N ARG A 116 -2.85 -17.92 -5.57
CA ARG A 116 -3.37 -17.78 -4.20
C ARG A 116 -4.51 -16.76 -4.20
N PHE A 117 -5.57 -17.05 -3.47
CA PHE A 117 -6.70 -16.16 -3.31
C PHE A 117 -7.35 -16.25 -1.94
N ALA A 118 -8.04 -15.20 -1.58
CA ALA A 118 -8.92 -15.14 -0.42
C ALA A 118 -10.29 -14.59 -0.83
N VAL A 119 -11.31 -14.94 -0.09
CA VAL A 119 -12.69 -14.52 -0.34
C VAL A 119 -13.18 -13.68 0.83
N PHE A 120 -13.91 -12.62 0.53
CA PHE A 120 -14.44 -11.66 1.50
C PHE A 120 -15.93 -11.44 1.27
N SER A 121 -16.67 -11.10 2.33
CA SER A 121 -18.00 -10.56 2.18
C SER A 121 -17.98 -9.21 1.46
N LYS A 122 -18.92 -8.96 0.56
CA LYS A 122 -19.04 -7.66 -0.05
C LYS A 122 -19.59 -6.65 0.95
N HIS A 123 -18.86 -5.57 1.18
CA HIS A 123 -19.33 -4.41 1.91
C HIS A 123 -19.51 -3.22 0.96
N GLY A 124 -20.56 -2.44 1.18
CA GLY A 124 -20.77 -1.15 0.53
C GLY A 124 -20.29 -0.02 1.43
N GLY A 125 -20.16 1.16 0.86
CA GLY A 125 -19.78 2.36 1.58
C GLY A 125 -19.28 3.43 0.61
N ARG A 126 -19.07 4.65 1.14
CA ARG A 126 -18.45 5.78 0.44
C ARG A 126 -17.15 6.16 1.14
N ALA A 127 -16.30 6.93 0.49
CA ALA A 127 -15.14 7.50 1.15
C ALA A 127 -15.59 8.44 2.30
N PRO A 128 -14.87 8.47 3.45
CA PRO A 128 -15.17 9.40 4.53
C PRO A 128 -14.94 10.86 4.10
N GLU A 129 -15.76 11.78 4.64
CA GLU A 129 -15.68 13.23 4.39
C GLU A 129 -14.75 13.85 5.44
N LEU A 130 -13.44 13.99 5.11
CA LEU A 130 -12.41 14.45 6.07
C LEU A 130 -12.43 15.96 6.36
N ASP A 131 -13.31 16.72 5.76
CA ASP A 131 -13.59 18.12 6.10
C ASP A 131 -14.52 18.27 7.33
N ARG A 132 -15.05 17.16 7.84
CA ARG A 132 -15.95 17.08 8.99
C ARG A 132 -15.19 16.63 10.25
N PRO A 133 -15.15 17.45 11.32
CA PRO A 133 -14.47 17.10 12.58
C PRO A 133 -15.00 15.83 13.23
N ASP A 134 -16.32 15.60 13.21
CA ASP A 134 -16.94 14.40 13.77
C ASP A 134 -16.52 13.12 13.02
N VAL A 135 -16.31 13.19 11.71
CA VAL A 135 -15.81 12.06 10.90
C VAL A 135 -14.35 11.78 11.24
N LEU A 136 -13.52 12.82 11.39
CA LEU A 136 -12.10 12.66 11.79
C LEU A 136 -11.97 12.06 13.18
N GLU A 137 -12.77 12.51 14.15
CA GLU A 137 -12.80 11.95 15.51
C GLU A 137 -13.19 10.45 15.48
N TRP A 138 -14.20 10.08 14.70
CA TRP A 138 -14.56 8.66 14.51
C TRP A 138 -13.44 7.85 13.88
N MET A 139 -12.80 8.39 12.83
CA MET A 139 -11.63 7.75 12.22
C MET A 139 -10.52 7.55 13.25
N GLY A 140 -10.23 8.57 14.05
CA GLY A 140 -9.27 8.51 15.14
C GLY A 140 -9.56 7.37 16.11
N ARG A 141 -10.80 7.27 16.60
CA ARG A 141 -11.24 6.21 17.52
C ARG A 141 -10.97 4.81 16.98
N PHE A 142 -11.32 4.55 15.73
CA PHE A 142 -11.14 3.22 15.17
C PHE A 142 -9.67 2.91 14.83
N ILE A 143 -8.89 3.89 14.37
CA ILE A 143 -7.44 3.71 14.19
C ILE A 143 -6.76 3.49 15.55
N GLY A 144 -7.15 4.22 16.59
CA GLY A 144 -6.67 4.00 17.95
C GLY A 144 -6.94 2.58 18.45
N ARG A 145 -8.13 2.04 18.17
CA ARG A 145 -8.48 0.64 18.50
C ARG A 145 -7.65 -0.37 17.70
N ILE A 146 -7.44 -0.14 16.38
CA ILE A 146 -6.57 -0.97 15.55
C ILE A 146 -5.15 -0.98 16.13
N HIS A 147 -4.61 0.18 16.50
CA HIS A 147 -3.27 0.31 17.04
C HIS A 147 -3.12 -0.27 18.45
N ALA A 148 -4.15 -0.16 19.29
CA ALA A 148 -4.17 -0.84 20.60
C ALA A 148 -4.01 -2.35 20.44
N VAL A 149 -4.70 -2.95 19.47
CA VAL A 149 -4.51 -4.37 19.10
C VAL A 149 -3.15 -4.61 18.44
N GLY A 150 -2.75 -3.72 17.52
CA GLY A 150 -1.47 -3.78 16.83
C GLY A 150 -0.26 -3.79 17.77
N ALA A 151 -0.38 -3.13 18.91
CA ALA A 151 0.66 -3.04 19.94
C ALA A 151 0.89 -4.32 20.75
N LEU A 152 -0.03 -5.29 20.71
CA LEU A 152 0.03 -6.51 21.53
C LEU A 152 1.04 -7.53 21.04
N GLN A 153 1.27 -7.58 19.72
CA GLN A 153 2.15 -8.55 19.07
C GLN A 153 2.96 -7.89 17.95
N GLN A 154 3.93 -8.60 17.42
CA GLN A 154 4.70 -8.18 16.24
C GLN A 154 4.46 -9.15 15.10
N PHE A 155 4.49 -8.67 13.87
CA PHE A 155 4.61 -9.52 12.70
C PHE A 155 6.00 -10.17 12.65
N LYS A 156 6.07 -11.40 12.13
CA LYS A 156 7.31 -12.16 11.94
C LYS A 156 7.72 -12.18 10.47
N ASP A 157 6.74 -12.33 9.58
CA ASP A 157 6.93 -12.52 8.15
C ASP A 157 6.57 -11.27 7.34
N ARG A 158 5.95 -10.26 7.97
CA ARG A 158 5.69 -8.95 7.35
C ARG A 158 6.76 -7.92 7.72
N PRO A 159 7.12 -7.03 6.77
CA PRO A 159 8.24 -6.10 6.95
C PRO A 159 7.94 -4.99 7.97
N THR A 160 9.01 -4.32 8.38
CA THR A 160 8.94 -3.03 9.07
C THR A 160 9.11 -1.90 8.06
N LEU A 161 8.36 -0.81 8.23
CA LEU A 161 8.55 0.42 7.48
C LEU A 161 9.87 1.06 7.95
N ASP A 162 10.83 1.19 7.04
CA ASP A 162 12.12 1.81 7.30
C ASP A 162 12.65 2.60 6.08
N ILE A 163 13.74 3.33 6.30
CA ILE A 163 14.36 4.16 5.26
C ILE A 163 14.93 3.33 4.12
N ALA A 164 15.46 2.14 4.42
CA ALA A 164 16.06 1.27 3.41
C ALA A 164 15.00 0.79 2.42
N SER A 165 13.92 0.15 2.91
CA SER A 165 12.89 -0.47 2.08
C SER A 165 11.96 0.52 1.38
N PHE A 166 11.76 1.72 1.95
CA PHE A 166 10.88 2.76 1.37
C PHE A 166 11.61 3.88 0.64
N GLY A 167 12.91 4.06 0.88
CA GLY A 167 13.69 5.15 0.31
C GLY A 167 14.88 4.68 -0.51
N GLU A 168 15.83 3.98 0.11
CA GLU A 168 17.13 3.66 -0.51
C GLU A 168 16.99 2.63 -1.62
N GLU A 169 16.39 1.48 -1.35
CA GLU A 169 16.15 0.43 -2.35
C GLU A 169 15.25 0.90 -3.51
N PRO A 170 14.13 1.63 -3.28
CA PRO A 170 13.35 2.24 -4.34
C PRO A 170 14.15 3.22 -5.21
N ARG A 171 14.92 4.13 -4.61
CA ARG A 171 15.82 5.04 -5.33
C ARG A 171 16.79 4.27 -6.21
N ASP A 172 17.47 3.28 -5.65
CA ASP A 172 18.50 2.50 -6.35
C ASP A 172 17.89 1.72 -7.53
N TYR A 173 16.70 1.15 -7.33
CA TYR A 173 15.96 0.48 -8.40
C TYR A 173 15.63 1.43 -9.56
N LEU A 174 15.12 2.62 -9.28
CA LEU A 174 14.76 3.62 -10.30
C LEU A 174 15.97 4.05 -11.12
N LEU A 175 17.10 4.31 -10.45
CA LEU A 175 18.35 4.72 -11.09
C LEU A 175 18.99 3.59 -11.91
N ALA A 176 18.91 2.35 -11.44
CA ALA A 176 19.52 1.20 -12.10
C ALA A 176 18.74 0.71 -13.35
N ASN A 177 17.44 1.03 -13.46
CA ASN A 177 16.59 0.48 -14.51
C ASN A 177 16.12 1.50 -15.55
N ASN A 178 16.80 2.64 -15.65
CA ASN A 178 16.60 3.66 -16.70
C ASN A 178 15.15 4.18 -16.82
N PHE A 179 14.43 4.28 -15.68
CA PHE A 179 13.08 4.87 -15.68
C PHE A 179 13.12 6.40 -15.74
N ILE A 180 14.23 7.00 -15.31
CA ILE A 180 14.39 8.45 -15.27
C ILE A 180 15.03 8.89 -16.58
N PRO A 181 14.47 9.92 -17.29
CA PRO A 181 15.10 10.48 -18.49
C PRO A 181 16.54 10.90 -18.21
N MET A 182 17.46 10.62 -19.14
CA MET A 182 18.89 10.86 -18.98
C MET A 182 19.21 12.33 -18.61
N GLU A 183 18.44 13.27 -19.15
CA GLU A 183 18.61 14.72 -18.88
C GLU A 183 18.22 15.10 -17.46
N LEU A 184 17.43 14.29 -16.78
CA LEU A 184 16.95 14.53 -15.40
C LEU A 184 17.63 13.66 -14.37
N GLU A 185 18.35 12.62 -14.79
CA GLU A 185 18.90 11.61 -13.87
C GLU A 185 19.82 12.19 -12.82
N GLU A 186 20.78 13.05 -13.22
CA GLU A 186 21.72 13.67 -12.29
C GLU A 186 21.00 14.62 -11.30
N THR A 187 20.02 15.38 -11.81
CA THR A 187 19.18 16.24 -10.96
C THR A 187 18.37 15.42 -9.97
N TYR A 188 17.73 14.34 -10.41
CA TYR A 188 16.98 13.44 -9.53
C TYR A 188 17.89 12.81 -8.49
N ARG A 189 19.06 12.31 -8.87
CA ARG A 189 20.06 11.71 -7.98
C ARG A 189 20.45 12.65 -6.85
N GLY A 190 20.74 13.91 -7.18
CA GLY A 190 21.09 14.93 -6.19
C GLY A 190 19.92 15.27 -5.25
N VAL A 191 18.72 15.45 -5.81
CA VAL A 191 17.54 15.82 -5.01
C VAL A 191 17.07 14.67 -4.12
N VAL A 192 17.02 13.43 -4.63
CA VAL A 192 16.58 12.28 -3.82
C VAL A 192 17.58 11.97 -2.69
N ALA A 193 18.90 12.20 -2.90
CA ALA A 193 19.88 12.06 -1.83
C ALA A 193 19.64 13.07 -0.70
N GLN A 194 19.43 14.36 -1.03
CA GLN A 194 19.10 15.40 -0.05
C GLN A 194 17.77 15.10 0.67
N ALA A 195 16.77 14.61 -0.04
CA ALA A 195 15.50 14.20 0.55
C ALA A 195 15.68 13.07 1.58
N LEU A 196 16.46 12.03 1.23
CA LEU A 196 16.78 10.94 2.16
C LEU A 196 17.61 11.40 3.37
N ASP A 197 18.48 12.38 3.21
CA ASP A 197 19.18 13.01 4.35
C ASP A 197 18.20 13.77 5.25
N GLY A 198 17.19 14.46 4.68
CA GLY A 198 16.09 15.06 5.44
C GLY A 198 15.29 14.03 6.21
N VAL A 199 14.97 12.90 5.57
CA VAL A 199 14.27 11.77 6.19
C VAL A 199 15.07 11.25 7.40
N ARG A 200 16.39 11.00 7.27
CA ARG A 200 17.23 10.53 8.36
C ARG A 200 17.19 11.50 9.54
N ARG A 201 17.33 12.81 9.28
CA ARG A 201 17.20 13.83 10.34
C ARG A 201 15.82 13.81 11.00
N GLY A 202 14.74 13.56 10.26
CA GLY A 202 13.40 13.40 10.82
C GLY A 202 13.32 12.24 11.81
N PHE A 203 13.82 11.07 11.42
CA PHE A 203 13.89 9.89 12.29
C PHE A 203 14.82 10.10 13.49
N GLU A 204 15.95 10.78 13.33
CA GLU A 204 16.84 11.16 14.43
C GLU A 204 16.16 12.09 15.45
N ARG A 205 15.39 13.08 14.98
CA ARG A 205 14.59 13.98 15.86
C ARG A 205 13.50 13.26 16.63
N ALA A 206 12.80 12.33 15.96
CA ALA A 206 11.79 11.50 16.62
C ALA A 206 12.39 10.56 17.67
N GLY A 207 13.65 10.14 17.44
CA GLY A 207 14.33 9.17 18.28
C GLY A 207 13.70 7.78 18.20
N SER A 208 13.81 6.98 19.26
CA SER A 208 13.20 5.65 19.30
C SER A 208 11.70 5.78 19.58
N VAL A 209 10.88 5.55 18.54
CA VAL A 209 9.42 5.42 18.62
C VAL A 209 9.02 3.95 18.55
N LYS A 210 7.83 3.64 19.05
CA LYS A 210 7.32 2.26 19.08
C LYS A 210 6.78 1.87 17.70
N ASN A 211 7.17 0.70 17.21
CA ASN A 211 6.55 0.09 16.04
C ASN A 211 5.38 -0.80 16.46
N LEU A 212 4.27 -0.64 15.76
CA LEU A 212 3.03 -1.40 15.93
C LEU A 212 2.74 -2.18 14.65
N ARG A 213 1.84 -3.17 14.73
CA ARG A 213 1.18 -3.69 13.53
C ARG A 213 0.19 -2.64 13.03
N LEU A 214 0.39 -2.16 11.83
CA LEU A 214 -0.38 -1.09 11.19
C LEU A 214 -1.27 -1.64 10.09
N HIS A 215 -2.27 -0.85 9.68
CA HIS A 215 -2.92 -1.00 8.38
C HIS A 215 -1.89 -0.81 7.26
N GLY A 216 -1.03 0.20 7.39
CA GLY A 216 0.12 0.48 6.53
C GLY A 216 -0.19 1.31 5.29
N ASP A 217 -1.44 1.32 4.82
CA ASP A 217 -1.95 2.13 3.70
C ASP A 217 -3.33 2.72 4.03
N CYS A 218 -3.47 3.32 5.22
CA CYS A 218 -4.72 3.85 5.76
C CYS A 218 -5.11 5.19 5.12
N HIS A 219 -5.60 5.15 3.89
CA HIS A 219 -6.12 6.33 3.18
C HIS A 219 -7.64 6.20 2.95
N VAL A 220 -8.29 7.30 2.56
CA VAL A 220 -9.76 7.36 2.37
C VAL A 220 -10.32 6.29 1.42
N GLY A 221 -9.53 5.84 0.44
CA GLY A 221 -9.94 4.79 -0.51
C GLY A 221 -10.02 3.39 0.12
N ASN A 222 -9.39 3.19 1.28
CA ASN A 222 -9.40 1.93 2.04
C ASN A 222 -10.37 1.98 3.25
N VAL A 223 -11.27 2.96 3.26
CA VAL A 223 -12.32 3.10 4.27
C VAL A 223 -13.67 3.18 3.59
N LEU A 224 -14.56 2.26 3.92
CA LEU A 224 -15.95 2.23 3.47
C LEU A 224 -16.82 2.85 4.57
N TRP A 225 -17.20 4.12 4.41
CA TRP A 225 -18.06 4.80 5.34
C TRP A 225 -19.53 4.46 5.09
N THR A 226 -20.21 4.02 6.13
CA THR A 226 -21.65 3.72 6.15
C THR A 226 -22.35 4.58 7.20
N ASP A 227 -23.68 4.45 7.34
CA ASP A 227 -24.44 5.11 8.40
C ASP A 227 -24.06 4.60 9.80
N ASP A 228 -23.48 3.38 9.89
CA ASP A 228 -22.99 2.77 11.13
C ASP A 228 -21.53 3.10 11.45
N GLY A 229 -20.87 3.89 10.58
CA GLY A 229 -19.48 4.30 10.71
C GLY A 229 -18.53 3.67 9.68
N PRO A 230 -17.21 3.77 9.89
CA PRO A 230 -16.20 3.27 8.97
C PRO A 230 -16.06 1.74 9.02
N HIS A 231 -15.75 1.15 7.85
CA HIS A 231 -15.23 -0.22 7.73
C HIS A 231 -13.88 -0.15 7.00
N PHE A 232 -12.82 -0.63 7.65
CA PHE A 232 -11.49 -0.65 7.05
C PHE A 232 -11.31 -1.89 6.21
N VAL A 233 -10.74 -1.71 5.02
CA VAL A 233 -10.50 -2.75 4.02
C VAL A 233 -9.07 -2.70 3.50
N ASP A 234 -8.64 -3.77 2.86
CA ASP A 234 -7.34 -3.88 2.16
C ASP A 234 -6.11 -3.72 3.09
N PHE A 235 -5.98 -4.64 4.02
CA PHE A 235 -4.82 -4.77 4.91
C PHE A 235 -3.57 -5.36 4.23
N ASP A 236 -3.55 -5.43 2.90
CA ASP A 236 -2.47 -6.06 2.10
C ASP A 236 -1.08 -5.42 2.33
N ASP A 237 -1.06 -4.15 2.73
CA ASP A 237 0.14 -3.41 3.06
C ASP A 237 0.46 -3.34 4.57
N SER A 238 -0.25 -4.12 5.39
CA SER A 238 0.01 -4.22 6.82
C SER A 238 1.46 -4.55 7.11
N ARG A 239 2.04 -3.82 8.05
CA ARG A 239 3.47 -3.92 8.42
C ARG A 239 3.71 -3.41 9.83
N MET A 240 4.94 -3.58 10.31
CA MET A 240 5.38 -2.88 11.51
C MET A 240 5.76 -1.43 11.17
N GLY A 241 5.38 -0.48 12.02
CA GLY A 241 5.76 0.93 11.85
C GLY A 241 5.24 1.84 12.95
N PRO A 242 5.58 3.15 12.90
CA PRO A 242 5.09 4.14 13.85
C PRO A 242 3.61 4.43 13.60
N ALA A 243 2.86 4.70 14.68
CA ALA A 243 1.42 4.94 14.61
C ALA A 243 1.02 6.06 13.65
N VAL A 244 1.82 7.10 13.57
CA VAL A 244 1.57 8.25 12.69
C VAL A 244 1.46 7.86 11.21
N GLN A 245 2.01 6.70 10.79
CA GLN A 245 1.88 6.22 9.41
C GLN A 245 0.43 6.07 8.97
N ASP A 246 -0.45 5.58 9.81
CA ASP A 246 -1.86 5.40 9.48
C ASP A 246 -2.69 6.69 9.68
N LEU A 247 -2.12 7.72 10.31
CA LEU A 247 -2.80 8.99 10.59
C LEU A 247 -2.51 10.06 9.53
N TRP A 248 -1.23 10.23 9.13
CA TRP A 248 -0.86 11.33 8.23
C TRP A 248 -1.50 11.22 6.85
N MET A 249 -1.86 10.04 6.39
CA MET A 249 -2.50 9.81 5.08
C MET A 249 -3.94 10.36 5.01
N LEU A 250 -4.51 10.73 6.14
CA LEU A 250 -5.82 11.38 6.25
C LEU A 250 -5.71 12.91 6.30
N LEU A 251 -4.49 13.46 6.40
CA LEU A 251 -4.26 14.91 6.47
C LEU A 251 -4.07 15.49 5.07
N SER A 252 -4.75 16.61 4.80
CA SER A 252 -4.69 17.29 3.51
C SER A 252 -4.85 18.81 3.66
N GLY A 253 -4.50 19.56 2.61
CA GLY A 253 -4.60 21.01 2.59
C GLY A 253 -3.38 21.71 3.18
N GLU A 254 -3.56 22.98 3.56
CA GLU A 254 -2.53 23.83 4.13
C GLU A 254 -2.18 23.38 5.58
N ARG A 255 -1.01 23.78 6.05
CA ARG A 255 -0.50 23.42 7.39
C ARG A 255 -1.49 23.66 8.53
N ALA A 256 -2.17 24.83 8.54
CA ALA A 256 -3.15 25.17 9.55
C ALA A 256 -4.39 24.24 9.51
N GLU A 257 -4.76 23.77 8.32
CA GLU A 257 -5.85 22.82 8.13
C GLU A 257 -5.43 21.43 8.59
N MET A 258 -4.26 20.95 8.18
CA MET A 258 -3.71 19.68 8.66
C MET A 258 -3.55 19.65 10.19
N THR A 259 -3.18 20.76 10.82
CA THR A 259 -3.08 20.85 12.28
C THR A 259 -4.44 20.64 12.95
N ARG A 260 -5.52 21.24 12.42
CA ARG A 260 -6.88 21.03 12.93
C ARG A 260 -7.34 19.60 12.72
N GLN A 261 -7.15 19.05 11.50
CA GLN A 261 -7.50 17.68 11.17
C GLN A 261 -6.77 16.67 12.09
N LEU A 262 -5.50 16.91 12.37
CA LEU A 262 -4.72 16.09 13.29
C LEU A 262 -5.26 16.17 14.71
N ALA A 263 -5.65 17.36 15.19
CA ALA A 263 -6.24 17.54 16.52
C ALA A 263 -7.55 16.76 16.66
N ASP A 264 -8.43 16.83 15.64
CA ASP A 264 -9.70 16.10 15.62
C ASP A 264 -9.48 14.58 15.57
N LEU A 265 -8.52 14.10 14.76
CA LEU A 265 -8.12 12.69 14.71
C LEU A 265 -7.60 12.21 16.07
N LEU A 266 -6.68 12.95 16.69
CA LEU A 266 -6.07 12.56 17.95
C LEU A 266 -7.06 12.63 19.12
N ALA A 267 -8.04 13.53 19.09
CA ALA A 267 -9.10 13.57 20.09
C ALA A 267 -9.86 12.23 20.19
N GLY A 268 -10.16 11.59 19.04
CA GLY A 268 -10.75 10.26 19.06
C GLY A 268 -9.74 9.12 19.26
N TYR A 269 -8.53 9.27 18.76
CA TYR A 269 -7.49 8.25 18.84
C TYR A 269 -7.08 7.96 20.28
N GLU A 270 -6.87 9.01 21.08
CA GLU A 270 -6.41 8.91 22.45
C GLU A 270 -7.46 8.36 23.42
N ASP A 271 -8.73 8.20 22.99
CA ASP A 271 -9.72 7.42 23.72
C ASP A 271 -9.32 5.94 23.89
N PHE A 272 -8.45 5.42 23.00
CA PHE A 272 -8.12 3.98 22.92
C PHE A 272 -6.62 3.67 22.95
N TYR A 273 -5.77 4.58 22.50
CA TYR A 273 -4.32 4.37 22.46
C TYR A 273 -3.57 5.69 22.60
N ASP A 274 -2.59 5.75 23.50
CA ASP A 274 -1.77 6.94 23.73
C ASP A 274 -0.90 7.23 22.52
N PHE A 275 -0.99 8.45 21.96
CA PHE A 275 -0.17 8.89 20.86
C PHE A 275 1.17 9.42 21.36
N ASP A 276 2.28 9.00 20.74
CA ASP A 276 3.59 9.55 21.03
C ASP A 276 3.83 10.82 20.18
N PRO A 277 3.82 12.03 20.78
CA PRO A 277 3.95 13.28 20.02
C PRO A 277 5.30 13.42 19.29
N ARG A 278 6.32 12.63 19.64
CA ARG A 278 7.59 12.60 18.90
C ARG A 278 7.40 12.09 17.46
N GLU A 279 6.39 11.26 17.22
CA GLU A 279 6.06 10.75 15.90
C GLU A 279 5.61 11.84 14.92
N LEU A 280 5.19 13.02 15.38
CA LEU A 280 4.88 14.16 14.52
C LEU A 280 6.10 14.63 13.70
N GLN A 281 7.32 14.37 14.17
CA GLN A 281 8.57 14.61 13.42
C GLN A 281 8.68 13.74 12.17
N LEU A 282 7.91 12.66 12.09
CA LEU A 282 7.98 11.67 11.00
C LEU A 282 7.03 11.97 9.84
N ILE A 283 6.04 12.85 9.99
CA ILE A 283 4.98 13.06 8.97
C ILE A 283 5.60 13.36 7.60
N GLU A 284 6.44 14.38 7.50
CA GLU A 284 7.03 14.78 6.21
C GLU A 284 8.11 13.79 5.73
N ALA A 285 8.80 13.12 6.65
CA ALA A 285 9.72 12.05 6.34
C ALA A 285 8.99 10.85 5.70
N LEU A 286 7.86 10.44 6.27
CA LEU A 286 7.03 9.34 5.75
C LEU A 286 6.38 9.69 4.41
N ARG A 287 5.92 10.94 4.22
CA ARG A 287 5.45 11.44 2.91
C ARG A 287 6.56 11.34 1.86
N THR A 288 7.76 11.79 2.19
CA THR A 288 8.93 11.72 1.30
C THR A 288 9.25 10.27 0.92
N LEU A 289 9.29 9.36 1.89
CA LEU A 289 9.50 7.94 1.65
C LEU A 289 8.41 7.36 0.74
N ARG A 290 7.14 7.73 0.96
CA ARG A 290 6.02 7.28 0.10
C ARG A 290 6.18 7.77 -1.33
N LEU A 291 6.59 9.02 -1.57
CA LEU A 291 6.83 9.55 -2.91
C LEU A 291 7.89 8.73 -3.69
N ILE A 292 8.99 8.40 -3.02
CA ILE A 292 10.08 7.61 -3.61
C ILE A 292 9.60 6.16 -3.85
N HIS A 293 9.01 5.55 -2.84
CA HIS A 293 8.48 4.18 -2.89
C HIS A 293 7.42 4.02 -3.99
N TYR A 294 6.47 4.95 -4.11
CA TYR A 294 5.39 4.89 -5.09
C TYR A 294 5.91 4.90 -6.53
N SER A 295 6.91 5.73 -6.84
CA SER A 295 7.55 5.74 -8.15
C SER A 295 8.19 4.40 -8.48
N ALA A 296 8.91 3.80 -7.54
CA ALA A 296 9.51 2.48 -7.73
C ALA A 296 8.48 1.35 -7.73
N TRP A 297 7.37 1.49 -6.99
CA TRP A 297 6.25 0.55 -7.01
C TRP A 297 5.64 0.44 -8.40
N ILE A 298 5.39 1.56 -9.10
CA ILE A 298 4.92 1.56 -10.49
C ILE A 298 6.01 0.96 -11.41
N ALA A 299 7.26 1.41 -11.27
CA ALA A 299 8.37 0.98 -12.12
C ALA A 299 8.60 -0.54 -12.07
N ARG A 300 8.59 -1.14 -10.89
CA ARG A 300 8.77 -2.59 -10.69
C ARG A 300 7.67 -3.41 -11.37
N ARG A 301 6.52 -2.82 -11.64
CA ARG A 301 5.34 -3.48 -12.24
C ARG A 301 5.07 -3.04 -13.68
N TRP A 302 5.95 -2.24 -14.26
CA TRP A 302 5.75 -1.66 -15.58
C TRP A 302 5.61 -2.70 -16.70
N HIS A 303 6.09 -3.92 -16.48
CA HIS A 303 5.93 -5.05 -17.39
C HIS A 303 4.53 -5.72 -17.31
N ASP A 304 3.73 -5.45 -16.30
CA ASP A 304 2.32 -5.86 -16.21
C ASP A 304 1.48 -4.92 -17.10
N PRO A 305 0.80 -5.41 -18.15
CA PRO A 305 0.07 -4.57 -19.10
C PRO A 305 -0.98 -3.65 -18.47
N ALA A 306 -1.48 -3.98 -17.29
CA ALA A 306 -2.42 -3.15 -16.55
C ALA A 306 -1.78 -1.82 -16.05
N PHE A 307 -0.47 -1.81 -15.78
CA PHE A 307 0.20 -0.63 -15.24
C PHE A 307 0.35 0.50 -16.26
N PRO A 308 0.89 0.29 -17.49
CA PRO A 308 0.91 1.35 -18.49
C PRO A 308 -0.47 1.91 -18.85
N VAL A 309 -1.52 1.08 -18.78
CA VAL A 309 -2.90 1.52 -19.03
C VAL A 309 -3.43 2.39 -17.87
N ALA A 310 -3.17 1.98 -16.64
CA ALA A 310 -3.63 2.69 -15.44
C ALA A 310 -2.81 3.97 -15.14
N PHE A 311 -1.51 3.95 -15.46
CA PHE A 311 -0.56 5.03 -15.15
C PHE A 311 0.13 5.57 -16.43
N PRO A 312 -0.62 6.02 -17.46
CA PRO A 312 -0.05 6.41 -18.76
C PRO A 312 0.88 7.62 -18.66
N TRP A 313 0.81 8.36 -17.58
CA TRP A 313 1.64 9.53 -17.28
C TRP A 313 3.00 9.17 -16.64
N PHE A 314 3.18 7.96 -16.12
CA PHE A 314 4.34 7.61 -15.30
C PHE A 314 5.67 7.73 -16.05
N ASN A 315 5.82 7.13 -17.23
CA ASN A 315 7.10 7.13 -17.95
C ASN A 315 7.25 8.34 -18.87
N THR A 316 6.90 9.55 -18.40
CA THR A 316 7.00 10.80 -19.13
C THR A 316 8.01 11.74 -18.48
N GLN A 317 8.65 12.61 -19.29
CA GLN A 317 9.57 13.63 -18.78
C GLN A 317 8.89 14.55 -17.75
N ARG A 318 7.63 14.91 -17.99
CA ARG A 318 6.83 15.75 -17.08
C ARG A 318 6.68 15.12 -15.71
N TYR A 319 6.35 13.82 -15.64
CA TYR A 319 6.23 13.11 -14.36
C TYR A 319 7.51 13.24 -13.52
N TRP A 320 8.67 13.06 -14.13
CA TRP A 320 9.94 13.14 -13.41
C TRP A 320 10.32 14.56 -13.01
N GLN A 321 9.95 15.57 -13.83
CA GLN A 321 10.09 16.98 -13.45
C GLN A 321 9.22 17.33 -12.25
N ASP A 322 7.95 16.92 -12.25
CA ASP A 322 7.01 17.13 -11.14
C ASP A 322 7.53 16.39 -9.88
N ARG A 323 8.04 15.15 -10.02
CA ARG A 323 8.60 14.38 -8.91
C ARG A 323 9.83 15.04 -8.28
N ILE A 324 10.72 15.61 -9.09
CA ILE A 324 11.88 16.40 -8.62
C ILE A 324 11.42 17.63 -7.84
N LEU A 325 10.38 18.31 -8.33
CA LEU A 325 9.82 19.49 -7.66
C LEU A 325 9.22 19.12 -6.31
N GLU A 326 8.36 18.11 -6.26
CA GLU A 326 7.75 17.62 -5.02
C GLU A 326 8.79 17.17 -3.98
N LEU A 327 9.87 16.50 -4.39
CA LEU A 327 10.96 16.16 -3.48
C LEU A 327 11.67 17.40 -2.93
N ARG A 328 11.83 18.47 -3.72
CA ARG A 328 12.39 19.75 -3.23
C ARG A 328 11.47 20.43 -2.22
N GLU A 329 10.18 20.39 -2.46
CA GLU A 329 9.17 20.89 -1.52
C GLU A 329 9.23 20.09 -0.21
N GLN A 330 9.31 18.78 -0.29
CA GLN A 330 9.43 17.90 0.89
C GLN A 330 10.72 18.16 1.69
N ILE A 331 11.84 18.46 1.03
CA ILE A 331 13.10 18.85 1.71
C ILE A 331 12.85 20.09 2.57
N ALA A 332 12.14 21.11 2.03
CA ALA A 332 11.84 22.32 2.78
C ALA A 332 10.86 22.04 3.94
N LEU A 333 9.81 21.25 3.70
CA LEU A 333 8.80 20.92 4.72
C LEU A 333 9.39 20.10 5.88
N MET A 334 10.35 19.21 5.62
CA MET A 334 11.05 18.45 6.67
C MET A 334 11.92 19.32 7.59
N ASP A 335 12.29 20.52 7.18
CA ASP A 335 13.06 21.48 8.01
C ASP A 335 12.12 22.43 8.81
N GLU A 336 10.81 22.41 8.53
CA GLU A 336 9.83 23.13 9.35
C GLU A 336 9.57 22.43 10.69
N PRO A 337 9.08 23.18 11.72
CA PRO A 337 8.61 22.56 12.95
C PRO A 337 7.51 21.52 12.66
N PRO A 338 7.33 20.49 13.48
CA PRO A 338 6.24 19.51 13.31
C PRO A 338 4.86 20.17 13.45
N LEU A 339 3.81 19.48 13.00
CA LEU A 339 2.43 19.89 13.30
C LEU A 339 2.21 19.77 14.81
N TRP A 340 1.87 20.87 15.49
CA TRP A 340 1.56 20.87 16.91
C TRP A 340 0.07 20.97 17.13
N MET A 341 -0.42 20.24 18.10
CA MET A 341 -1.71 20.54 18.72
C MET A 341 -1.55 21.81 19.54
N ALA A 342 -2.42 22.79 19.31
CA ALA A 342 -2.43 24.05 20.04
C ALA A 342 -3.07 23.88 21.43
#